data_1e51e838bad56d9b71f038081a8ffca0
#
_entry.id   1e51e838bad56d9b71f038081a8ffca0
#
_cell.length_a   1.000
_cell.length_b   1.000
_cell.length_c   1.000
_cell.angle_alpha   90.00
_cell.angle_beta   90.00
_cell.angle_gamma   90.00
#
_symmetry.space_group_name_H-M   'P 1'
#
loop_
_entity.id
_entity.type
_entity.pdbx_description
1 polymer ?
#
loop_
_entity_poly.entity_id
_entity_poly.type
_entity_poly.pdbx_seq_one_letter_code
_entity_poly.pdbx_strand_id
1 'polypeptide(L)'
;MSNFAFGTYRISDYNPQHIEALKEAIEAGITMIDTSSNYMDGGAERAIALAFREFDEDVKSNVEIVSKFGYIQGANMVRHKDEPFEEVVEFSKDCFHSISKSFIHDQLTESLNRLEMQRLDCYLIHNPEYYILDAINRQVDKDDRLDEMYRRLYIAFVALEEEVKNGRIISYGISSNSFSKDHNSDEFLPYEDLITIADRASEEVGNDTHSFTTIQLPINILEREGLKCASWAKENGLRVLVNRPLNAEYEKLMYRLADYDEPREYYHHLNELLEVCDNEMLRPLYNLLEELDASKHKFGWIGDYDAFFYAQIIPHMRNSLEVIDDKNKETMLNFIDLFFIEYRKMVLHECSKNTRTQLKDFFKECDSTMQECSLRFLMQRESIEYILVGMRKPSYVHEVLALKD
;
A
#
# COMPACT_ATOMS: atom_id res chain seq x y z
N MET A 1 0.55 19.47 -14.23
CA MET A 1 -0.24 18.94 -13.09
C MET A 1 0.13 17.48 -12.89
N SER A 2 0.20 16.99 -11.66
CA SER A 2 0.50 15.59 -11.38
C SER A 2 -0.59 14.66 -11.95
N ASN A 3 -0.21 13.47 -12.38
CA ASN A 3 -1.14 12.46 -12.89
C ASN A 3 -1.57 11.52 -11.77
N PHE A 4 -2.75 10.91 -11.89
CA PHE A 4 -3.13 9.79 -11.03
C PHE A 4 -2.61 8.48 -11.62
N ALA A 5 -2.13 7.60 -10.75
CA ALA A 5 -1.77 6.23 -11.06
C ALA A 5 -2.55 5.27 -10.17
N PHE A 6 -2.78 4.05 -10.65
CA PHE A 6 -3.50 3.03 -9.90
C PHE A 6 -2.56 2.31 -8.92
N GLY A 7 -2.77 2.51 -7.61
CA GLY A 7 -2.03 1.80 -6.56
C GLY A 7 -2.71 0.49 -6.17
N THR A 8 -1.99 -0.63 -6.21
CA THR A 8 -2.56 -1.97 -6.06
C THR A 8 -2.37 -2.61 -4.67
N TYR A 9 -1.93 -1.88 -3.66
CA TYR A 9 -1.57 -2.41 -2.33
C TYR A 9 -2.59 -3.40 -1.71
N ARG A 10 -3.89 -3.22 -1.98
CA ARG A 10 -4.98 -4.10 -1.49
C ARG A 10 -5.78 -4.73 -2.62
N ILE A 11 -5.22 -4.83 -3.80
CA ILE A 11 -5.83 -5.52 -4.95
C ILE A 11 -5.52 -7.01 -4.85
N SER A 12 -6.48 -7.83 -5.22
CA SER A 12 -6.40 -9.29 -5.15
C SER A 12 -6.98 -9.92 -6.40
N ASP A 13 -6.35 -11.00 -6.87
CA ASP A 13 -6.74 -11.79 -8.04
C ASP A 13 -8.01 -12.62 -7.85
N TYR A 14 -8.42 -12.88 -6.60
CA TYR A 14 -9.67 -13.61 -6.30
C TYR A 14 -10.88 -12.70 -6.03
N ASN A 15 -10.75 -11.38 -6.17
CA ASN A 15 -11.86 -10.46 -6.04
C ASN A 15 -12.24 -9.85 -7.40
N PRO A 16 -13.36 -10.28 -8.03
CA PRO A 16 -13.75 -9.76 -9.35
C PRO A 16 -13.92 -8.25 -9.41
N GLN A 17 -14.36 -7.61 -8.32
CA GLN A 17 -14.52 -6.15 -8.27
C GLN A 17 -13.19 -5.42 -8.39
N HIS A 18 -12.09 -6.01 -7.89
CA HIS A 18 -10.75 -5.44 -8.01
C HIS A 18 -10.25 -5.50 -9.46
N ILE A 19 -10.51 -6.62 -10.16
CA ILE A 19 -10.14 -6.78 -11.57
C ILE A 19 -10.95 -5.80 -12.43
N GLU A 20 -12.24 -5.67 -12.15
CA GLU A 20 -13.10 -4.73 -12.86
C GLU A 20 -12.65 -3.27 -12.64
N ALA A 21 -12.24 -2.91 -11.44
CA ALA A 21 -11.70 -1.57 -11.17
C ALA A 21 -10.38 -1.30 -11.91
N LEU A 22 -9.52 -2.30 -12.10
CA LEU A 22 -8.30 -2.19 -12.92
C LEU A 22 -8.66 -1.95 -14.40
N LYS A 23 -9.61 -2.70 -14.95
CA LYS A 23 -10.07 -2.53 -16.33
C LYS A 23 -10.65 -1.13 -16.54
N GLU A 24 -11.60 -0.74 -15.69
CA GLU A 24 -12.22 0.58 -15.73
C GLU A 24 -11.17 1.71 -15.68
N ALA A 25 -10.13 1.56 -14.84
CA ALA A 25 -9.06 2.54 -14.75
C ALA A 25 -8.25 2.65 -16.07
N ILE A 26 -7.95 1.52 -16.71
CA ILE A 26 -7.23 1.48 -17.99
C ILE A 26 -8.09 2.11 -19.09
N GLU A 27 -9.37 1.73 -19.20
CA GLU A 27 -10.32 2.29 -20.16
C GLU A 27 -10.53 3.79 -19.97
N ALA A 28 -10.51 4.26 -18.74
CA ALA A 28 -10.63 5.66 -18.38
C ALA A 28 -9.32 6.46 -18.53
N GLY A 29 -8.24 5.84 -19.06
CA GLY A 29 -7.00 6.52 -19.42
C GLY A 29 -5.97 6.65 -18.29
N ILE A 30 -6.00 5.78 -17.30
CA ILE A 30 -4.88 5.59 -16.38
C ILE A 30 -3.73 4.91 -17.12
N THR A 31 -2.56 5.54 -17.15
CA THR A 31 -1.38 5.10 -17.90
C THR A 31 -0.29 4.51 -17.02
N MET A 32 -0.49 4.42 -15.71
CA MET A 32 0.48 3.80 -14.79
C MET A 32 -0.23 2.97 -13.73
N ILE A 33 0.28 1.77 -13.49
CA ILE A 33 -0.14 0.89 -12.40
C ILE A 33 1.07 0.60 -11.51
N ASP A 34 0.95 0.92 -10.23
CA ASP A 34 1.96 0.64 -9.20
C ASP A 34 1.58 -0.61 -8.42
N THR A 35 2.47 -1.58 -8.39
CA THR A 35 2.31 -2.86 -7.71
C THR A 35 3.56 -3.24 -6.91
N SER A 36 3.59 -4.44 -6.34
CA SER A 36 4.75 -5.01 -5.65
C SER A 36 4.60 -6.53 -5.50
N SER A 37 5.71 -7.25 -5.49
CA SER A 37 5.76 -8.70 -5.34
C SER A 37 5.10 -9.20 -4.04
N ASN A 38 5.13 -8.41 -2.96
CA ASN A 38 4.53 -8.79 -1.67
C ASN A 38 3.05 -8.38 -1.51
N TYR A 39 2.48 -7.58 -2.43
CA TYR A 39 1.08 -7.17 -2.31
C TYR A 39 0.14 -8.36 -2.52
N MET A 40 -0.61 -8.69 -1.45
CA MET A 40 -1.49 -9.87 -1.42
C MET A 40 -0.77 -11.18 -1.81
N ASP A 41 0.49 -11.32 -1.41
CA ASP A 41 1.37 -12.46 -1.75
C ASP A 41 1.43 -12.72 -3.26
N GLY A 42 1.73 -11.67 -4.03
CA GLY A 42 1.75 -11.65 -5.49
C GLY A 42 0.38 -11.59 -6.16
N GLY A 43 -0.72 -11.60 -5.39
CA GLY A 43 -2.08 -11.52 -5.93
C GLY A 43 -2.38 -10.23 -6.66
N ALA A 44 -1.72 -9.12 -6.29
CA ALA A 44 -1.86 -7.85 -6.99
C ALA A 44 -1.27 -7.91 -8.41
N GLU A 45 -0.11 -8.53 -8.59
CA GLU A 45 0.51 -8.74 -9.91
C GLU A 45 -0.33 -9.68 -10.78
N ARG A 46 -0.85 -10.79 -10.21
CA ARG A 46 -1.77 -11.69 -10.94
C ARG A 46 -3.09 -11.00 -11.32
N ALA A 47 -3.62 -10.10 -10.50
CA ALA A 47 -4.83 -9.34 -10.83
C ALA A 47 -4.60 -8.41 -12.05
N ILE A 48 -3.42 -7.80 -12.16
CA ILE A 48 -3.02 -7.00 -13.34
C ILE A 48 -2.97 -7.90 -14.59
N ALA A 49 -2.34 -9.07 -14.51
CA ALA A 49 -2.30 -10.01 -15.62
C ALA A 49 -3.71 -10.42 -16.06
N LEU A 50 -4.61 -10.73 -15.10
CA LEU A 50 -6.01 -11.06 -15.41
C LEU A 50 -6.75 -9.91 -16.10
N ALA A 51 -6.58 -8.68 -15.65
CA ALA A 51 -7.17 -7.51 -16.30
C ALA A 51 -6.61 -7.33 -17.73
N PHE A 52 -5.29 -7.46 -17.90
CA PHE A 52 -4.61 -7.29 -19.20
C PHE A 52 -5.03 -8.30 -20.26
N ARG A 53 -5.49 -9.50 -19.89
CA ARG A 53 -5.97 -10.49 -20.86
C ARG A 53 -7.15 -10.01 -21.71
N GLU A 54 -7.88 -9.01 -21.26
CA GLU A 54 -9.03 -8.45 -21.97
C GLU A 54 -8.67 -7.28 -22.90
N PHE A 55 -7.42 -6.83 -22.89
CA PHE A 55 -6.95 -5.73 -23.73
C PHE A 55 -6.01 -6.22 -24.83
N ASP A 56 -6.01 -5.51 -25.95
CA ASP A 56 -5.04 -5.72 -27.03
C ASP A 56 -3.66 -5.13 -26.66
N GLU A 57 -2.64 -5.45 -27.45
CA GLU A 57 -1.26 -5.03 -27.21
C GLU A 57 -1.08 -3.50 -27.31
N ASP A 58 -1.88 -2.82 -28.13
CA ASP A 58 -1.81 -1.37 -28.29
C ASP A 58 -2.24 -0.68 -26.98
N VAL A 59 -3.28 -1.17 -26.31
CA VAL A 59 -3.71 -0.66 -25.00
C VAL A 59 -2.68 -0.98 -23.93
N LYS A 60 -2.22 -2.25 -23.86
CA LYS A 60 -1.23 -2.68 -22.86
C LYS A 60 0.07 -1.89 -22.94
N SER A 61 0.55 -1.61 -24.15
CA SER A 61 1.80 -0.86 -24.37
C SER A 61 1.74 0.60 -23.91
N ASN A 62 0.54 1.13 -23.70
CA ASN A 62 0.32 2.48 -23.18
C ASN A 62 0.20 2.54 -21.65
N VAL A 63 0.25 1.40 -20.95
CA VAL A 63 0.15 1.31 -19.49
C VAL A 63 1.50 0.90 -18.92
N GLU A 64 2.16 1.80 -18.22
CA GLU A 64 3.42 1.57 -17.52
C GLU A 64 3.19 0.74 -16.26
N ILE A 65 3.96 -0.33 -16.08
CA ILE A 65 3.92 -1.19 -14.89
C ILE A 65 5.16 -0.93 -14.03
N VAL A 66 4.91 -0.44 -12.82
CA VAL A 66 5.91 -0.25 -11.77
C VAL A 66 5.73 -1.34 -10.72
N SER A 67 6.68 -2.26 -10.58
CA SER A 67 6.67 -3.26 -9.51
C SER A 67 7.86 -3.06 -8.56
N LYS A 68 7.88 -3.80 -7.44
CA LYS A 68 8.85 -3.63 -6.37
C LYS A 68 9.27 -4.97 -5.77
N PHE A 69 10.48 -5.00 -5.19
CA PHE A 69 11.03 -6.13 -4.44
C PHE A 69 11.70 -5.64 -3.15
N GLY A 70 11.95 -6.59 -2.24
CA GLY A 70 12.65 -6.32 -0.99
C GLY A 70 12.12 -7.21 0.14
N TYR A 71 10.81 -7.38 0.21
CA TYR A 71 10.17 -8.14 1.28
C TYR A 71 10.28 -9.65 1.09
N ILE A 72 10.65 -10.33 2.17
CA ILE A 72 10.57 -11.79 2.33
C ILE A 72 9.39 -12.06 3.26
N GLN A 73 8.22 -12.28 2.69
CA GLN A 73 6.93 -12.51 3.37
C GLN A 73 6.17 -13.63 2.64
N GLY A 74 5.09 -14.18 3.23
CA GLY A 74 4.24 -15.16 2.57
C GLY A 74 5.01 -16.35 2.01
N ALA A 75 4.83 -16.65 0.74
CA ALA A 75 5.51 -17.75 0.04
C ALA A 75 7.05 -17.63 0.08
N ASN A 76 7.60 -16.42 -0.01
CA ASN A 76 9.04 -16.20 0.09
C ASN A 76 9.61 -16.55 1.47
N MET A 77 8.83 -16.38 2.55
CA MET A 77 9.25 -16.78 3.89
C MET A 77 9.34 -18.32 4.02
N VAL A 78 8.45 -19.04 3.33
CA VAL A 78 8.51 -20.51 3.27
C VAL A 78 9.77 -20.94 2.48
N ARG A 79 10.00 -20.36 1.30
CA ARG A 79 11.19 -20.65 0.48
C ARG A 79 12.51 -20.36 1.22
N HIS A 80 12.57 -19.24 1.93
CA HIS A 80 13.77 -18.85 2.69
C HIS A 80 14.16 -19.88 3.76
N LYS A 81 13.21 -20.61 4.34
CA LYS A 81 13.51 -21.68 5.33
C LYS A 81 14.21 -22.88 4.70
N ASP A 82 13.84 -23.21 3.46
CA ASP A 82 14.41 -24.35 2.74
C ASP A 82 15.69 -23.96 1.99
N GLU A 83 15.72 -22.78 1.40
CA GLU A 83 16.84 -22.21 0.65
C GLU A 83 17.05 -20.74 1.06
N PRO A 84 17.94 -20.46 2.01
CA PRO A 84 18.14 -19.13 2.56
C PRO A 84 18.60 -18.11 1.51
N PHE A 85 17.90 -16.99 1.43
CA PHE A 85 18.34 -15.83 0.65
C PHE A 85 19.55 -15.15 1.29
N GLU A 86 20.32 -14.41 0.49
CA GLU A 86 21.53 -13.72 0.93
C GLU A 86 21.23 -12.35 1.56
N GLU A 87 22.13 -11.87 2.41
CA GLU A 87 22.12 -10.54 3.05
C GLU A 87 20.77 -10.16 3.69
N VAL A 88 20.09 -11.13 4.29
CA VAL A 88 18.75 -10.94 4.87
C VAL A 88 18.79 -10.10 6.13
N VAL A 89 17.90 -9.15 6.23
CA VAL A 89 17.55 -8.39 7.45
C VAL A 89 16.33 -9.04 8.08
N GLU A 90 16.45 -9.62 9.25
CA GLU A 90 15.35 -10.22 10.03
C GLU A 90 14.73 -9.15 10.94
N PHE A 91 13.94 -8.25 10.38
CA PHE A 91 13.39 -7.11 11.10
C PHE A 91 12.36 -7.50 12.17
N SER A 92 11.50 -8.46 11.86
CA SER A 92 10.50 -9.01 12.79
C SER A 92 10.17 -10.46 12.42
N LYS A 93 9.42 -11.15 13.29
CA LYS A 93 9.02 -12.55 13.07
C LYS A 93 8.39 -12.83 11.70
N ASP A 94 7.64 -11.86 11.17
CA ASP A 94 6.85 -12.02 9.94
C ASP A 94 7.29 -11.05 8.83
N CYS A 95 8.45 -10.38 9.00
CA CYS A 95 8.97 -9.42 8.04
C CYS A 95 10.48 -9.52 7.95
N PHE A 96 10.98 -10.20 6.92
CA PHE A 96 12.37 -10.21 6.52
C PHE A 96 12.54 -9.40 5.25
N HIS A 97 13.77 -8.96 4.98
CA HIS A 97 14.05 -8.07 3.86
C HIS A 97 15.43 -8.39 3.25
N SER A 98 15.53 -8.34 1.92
CA SER A 98 16.81 -8.43 1.19
C SER A 98 16.80 -7.59 -0.08
N ILE A 99 17.95 -7.00 -0.38
CA ILE A 99 18.23 -6.33 -1.66
C ILE A 99 19.49 -6.91 -2.32
N SER A 100 19.82 -8.17 -2.00
CA SER A 100 20.97 -8.85 -2.60
C SER A 100 20.76 -9.09 -4.09
N LYS A 101 21.85 -9.20 -4.84
CA LYS A 101 21.83 -9.46 -6.29
C LYS A 101 21.02 -10.70 -6.66
N SER A 102 21.23 -11.81 -5.94
CA SER A 102 20.51 -13.07 -6.18
C SER A 102 19.01 -12.92 -5.93
N PHE A 103 18.61 -12.18 -4.87
CA PHE A 103 17.21 -11.92 -4.55
C PHE A 103 16.53 -11.02 -5.60
N ILE A 104 17.22 -9.99 -6.11
CA ILE A 104 16.72 -9.14 -7.19
C ILE A 104 16.38 -9.96 -8.42
N HIS A 105 17.30 -10.79 -8.88
CA HIS A 105 17.11 -11.63 -10.06
C HIS A 105 15.95 -12.62 -9.90
N ASP A 106 15.86 -13.27 -8.74
CA ASP A 106 14.80 -14.22 -8.39
C ASP A 106 13.44 -13.51 -8.38
N GLN A 107 13.32 -12.43 -7.62
CA GLN A 107 12.05 -11.72 -7.47
C GLN A 107 11.56 -11.05 -8.76
N LEU A 108 12.47 -10.55 -9.61
CA LEU A 108 12.13 -10.04 -10.93
C LEU A 108 11.56 -11.16 -11.81
N THR A 109 12.17 -12.34 -11.79
CA THR A 109 11.69 -13.51 -12.55
C THR A 109 10.28 -13.89 -12.10
N GLU A 110 10.04 -13.96 -10.80
CA GLU A 110 8.74 -14.29 -10.24
C GLU A 110 7.67 -13.20 -10.56
N SER A 111 8.04 -11.91 -10.51
CA SER A 111 7.14 -10.80 -10.86
C SER A 111 6.75 -10.83 -12.33
N LEU A 112 7.71 -11.03 -13.23
CA LEU A 112 7.45 -11.15 -14.68
C LEU A 112 6.53 -12.36 -14.98
N ASN A 113 6.73 -13.49 -14.30
CA ASN A 113 5.87 -14.67 -14.44
C ASN A 113 4.43 -14.37 -13.96
N ARG A 114 4.25 -13.71 -12.79
CA ARG A 114 2.92 -13.39 -12.27
C ARG A 114 2.18 -12.35 -13.11
N LEU A 115 2.91 -11.38 -13.67
CA LEU A 115 2.38 -10.35 -14.57
C LEU A 115 2.15 -10.84 -16.00
N GLU A 116 2.67 -12.03 -16.37
CA GLU A 116 2.67 -12.57 -17.74
C GLU A 116 3.38 -11.61 -18.74
N MET A 117 4.44 -10.95 -18.30
CA MET A 117 5.20 -9.95 -19.06
C MET A 117 6.64 -10.41 -19.28
N GLN A 118 7.29 -9.88 -20.32
CA GLN A 118 8.71 -10.12 -20.60
C GLN A 118 9.61 -9.06 -19.97
N ARG A 119 9.08 -7.88 -19.65
CA ARG A 119 9.80 -6.73 -19.17
C ARG A 119 8.90 -5.84 -18.31
N LEU A 120 9.47 -5.25 -17.25
CA LEU A 120 8.86 -4.16 -16.49
C LEU A 120 9.34 -2.79 -17.00
N ASP A 121 8.49 -1.77 -16.86
CA ASP A 121 8.87 -0.40 -17.17
C ASP A 121 9.74 0.20 -16.06
N CYS A 122 9.41 -0.08 -14.80
CA CYS A 122 10.23 0.35 -13.67
C CYS A 122 10.19 -0.70 -12.55
N TYR A 123 11.37 -0.98 -11.94
CA TYR A 123 11.47 -1.92 -10.83
C TYR A 123 12.09 -1.24 -9.62
N LEU A 124 11.36 -1.13 -8.52
CA LEU A 124 11.78 -0.35 -7.35
C LEU A 124 12.33 -1.25 -6.24
N ILE A 125 13.42 -0.82 -5.61
CA ILE A 125 13.83 -1.29 -4.29
C ILE A 125 12.77 -0.82 -3.28
N HIS A 126 12.15 -1.74 -2.57
CA HIS A 126 11.04 -1.47 -1.67
C HIS A 126 11.51 -1.40 -0.23
N ASN A 127 11.51 -0.21 0.35
CA ASN A 127 11.85 0.09 1.75
C ASN A 127 13.23 -0.46 2.18
N PRO A 128 14.33 -0.08 1.51
CA PRO A 128 15.67 -0.52 1.89
C PRO A 128 16.05 -0.10 3.32
N GLU A 129 15.37 0.90 3.86
CA GLU A 129 15.53 1.37 5.23
C GLU A 129 15.33 0.32 6.32
N TYR A 130 14.77 -0.84 6.01
CA TYR A 130 14.70 -1.94 7.00
C TYR A 130 16.07 -2.33 7.55
N TYR A 131 17.11 -2.21 6.74
CA TYR A 131 18.48 -2.39 7.24
C TYR A 131 18.86 -1.31 8.27
N ILE A 132 18.53 -0.03 8.00
CA ILE A 132 18.83 1.09 8.93
C ILE A 132 18.07 0.87 10.24
N LEU A 133 16.78 0.54 10.18
CA LEU A 133 15.94 0.30 11.36
C LEU A 133 16.45 -0.88 12.20
N ASP A 134 16.87 -1.96 11.57
CA ASP A 134 17.50 -3.09 12.25
C ASP A 134 18.85 -2.72 12.88
N ALA A 135 19.68 -1.98 12.15
CA ALA A 135 20.98 -1.50 12.64
C ALA A 135 20.82 -0.55 13.83
N ILE A 136 19.80 0.32 13.86
CA ILE A 136 19.42 1.14 15.03
C ILE A 136 19.07 0.25 16.22
N ASN A 137 18.24 -0.77 16.02
CA ASN A 137 17.85 -1.71 17.08
C ASN A 137 19.07 -2.46 17.66
N ARG A 138 20.06 -2.78 16.81
CA ARG A 138 21.35 -3.38 17.20
C ARG A 138 22.37 -2.38 17.75
N GLN A 139 22.03 -1.09 17.83
CA GLN A 139 22.88 0.00 18.31
C GLN A 139 24.18 0.16 17.48
N VAL A 140 24.10 -0.07 16.16
CA VAL A 140 25.19 0.20 15.23
C VAL A 140 25.39 1.72 15.11
N ASP A 141 26.64 2.18 15.07
CA ASP A 141 26.98 3.58 14.87
C ASP A 141 26.35 4.15 13.57
N LYS A 142 26.04 5.44 13.57
CA LYS A 142 25.35 6.08 12.47
C LYS A 142 26.15 6.03 11.17
N ASP A 143 27.44 6.31 11.22
CA ASP A 143 28.28 6.33 10.05
C ASP A 143 28.45 4.91 9.50
N ASP A 144 28.73 3.91 10.36
CA ASP A 144 28.86 2.51 9.97
C ASP A 144 27.59 1.97 9.31
N ARG A 145 26.39 2.31 9.83
CA ARG A 145 25.13 1.84 9.24
C ARG A 145 24.81 2.50 7.92
N LEU A 146 25.19 3.76 7.72
CA LEU A 146 25.01 4.45 6.44
C LEU A 146 26.01 3.93 5.40
N ASP A 147 27.27 3.72 5.76
CA ASP A 147 28.27 3.14 4.87
C ASP A 147 27.84 1.76 4.37
N GLU A 148 27.35 0.91 5.26
CA GLU A 148 26.85 -0.42 4.87
C GLU A 148 25.55 -0.31 4.04
N MET A 149 24.65 0.65 4.33
CA MET A 149 23.46 0.88 3.51
C MET A 149 23.84 1.29 2.09
N TYR A 150 24.78 2.21 1.93
CA TYR A 150 25.26 2.63 0.61
C TYR A 150 26.01 1.51 -0.13
N ARG A 151 26.78 0.65 0.59
CA ARG A 151 27.37 -0.55 -0.01
C ARG A 151 26.29 -1.47 -0.57
N ARG A 152 25.23 -1.72 0.19
CA ARG A 152 24.09 -2.57 -0.23
C ARG A 152 23.36 -1.96 -1.43
N LEU A 153 23.09 -0.64 -1.41
CA LEU A 153 22.46 0.06 -2.53
C LEU A 153 23.33 0.01 -3.78
N TYR A 154 24.65 0.19 -3.66
CA TYR A 154 25.56 0.08 -4.81
C TYR A 154 25.48 -1.30 -5.47
N ILE A 155 25.56 -2.38 -4.69
CA ILE A 155 25.46 -3.76 -5.21
C ILE A 155 24.07 -3.98 -5.87
N ALA A 156 23.01 -3.49 -5.24
CA ALA A 156 21.67 -3.59 -5.80
C ALA A 156 21.53 -2.80 -7.12
N PHE A 157 22.13 -1.61 -7.21
CA PHE A 157 22.10 -0.81 -8.43
C PHE A 157 22.89 -1.47 -9.56
N VAL A 158 24.06 -2.06 -9.27
CA VAL A 158 24.81 -2.86 -10.26
C VAL A 158 23.94 -4.01 -10.79
N ALA A 159 23.25 -4.74 -9.91
CA ALA A 159 22.36 -5.82 -10.33
C ALA A 159 21.18 -5.32 -11.18
N LEU A 160 20.59 -4.15 -10.83
CA LEU A 160 19.50 -3.56 -11.59
C LEU A 160 19.97 -3.03 -12.96
N GLU A 161 21.17 -2.44 -13.06
CA GLU A 161 21.78 -2.05 -14.33
C GLU A 161 22.05 -3.27 -15.23
N GLU A 162 22.44 -4.42 -14.67
CA GLU A 162 22.54 -5.69 -15.41
C GLU A 162 21.16 -6.12 -15.95
N GLU A 163 20.09 -5.98 -15.17
CA GLU A 163 18.73 -6.33 -15.61
C GLU A 163 18.21 -5.37 -16.71
N VAL A 164 18.60 -4.09 -16.67
CA VAL A 164 18.38 -3.14 -17.77
C VAL A 164 19.11 -3.61 -19.03
N LYS A 165 20.40 -3.92 -18.91
CA LYS A 165 21.22 -4.41 -20.04
C LYS A 165 20.67 -5.70 -20.64
N ASN A 166 20.09 -6.58 -19.81
CA ASN A 166 19.43 -7.81 -20.22
C ASN A 166 18.03 -7.55 -20.84
N GLY A 167 17.52 -6.32 -20.81
CA GLY A 167 16.22 -5.94 -21.36
C GLY A 167 15.01 -6.42 -20.53
N ARG A 168 15.22 -6.81 -19.26
CA ARG A 168 14.14 -7.30 -18.37
C ARG A 168 13.43 -6.18 -17.62
N ILE A 169 14.09 -5.03 -17.44
CA ILE A 169 13.50 -3.78 -16.96
C ILE A 169 13.95 -2.64 -17.86
N ILE A 170 13.16 -1.55 -17.94
CA ILE A 170 13.57 -0.32 -18.66
C ILE A 170 14.33 0.59 -17.72
N SER A 171 13.88 0.72 -16.48
CA SER A 171 14.44 1.62 -15.47
C SER A 171 14.24 1.05 -14.07
N TYR A 172 14.87 1.69 -13.10
CA TYR A 172 14.70 1.33 -11.70
C TYR A 172 14.67 2.57 -10.78
N GLY A 173 14.37 2.32 -9.51
CA GLY A 173 14.30 3.37 -8.51
C GLY A 173 14.22 2.83 -7.08
N ILE A 174 13.89 3.71 -6.15
CA ILE A 174 13.69 3.37 -4.74
C ILE A 174 12.32 3.85 -4.26
N SER A 175 11.59 2.98 -3.56
CA SER A 175 10.44 3.33 -2.74
C SER A 175 10.83 3.28 -1.27
N SER A 176 10.85 4.41 -0.57
CA SER A 176 11.27 4.49 0.83
C SER A 176 10.38 5.43 1.66
N ASN A 177 9.95 4.96 2.84
CA ASN A 177 9.29 5.82 3.81
C ASN A 177 10.30 6.75 4.52
N SER A 178 11.57 6.36 4.58
CA SER A 178 12.61 7.12 5.24
C SER A 178 13.00 8.41 4.48
N PHE A 179 12.68 8.52 3.20
CA PHE A 179 12.83 9.76 2.44
C PHE A 179 11.92 10.91 2.93
N SER A 180 10.89 10.58 3.68
CA SER A 180 9.94 11.56 4.26
C SER A 180 10.17 11.79 5.75
N LYS A 181 11.29 11.33 6.30
CA LYS A 181 11.69 11.63 7.68
C LYS A 181 12.48 12.94 7.75
N ASP A 182 12.52 13.56 8.92
CA ASP A 182 13.38 14.72 9.16
C ASP A 182 14.86 14.33 8.99
N HIS A 183 15.69 15.21 8.41
CA HIS A 183 17.11 14.96 8.18
C HIS A 183 17.90 14.63 9.47
N ASN A 184 17.44 15.10 10.62
CA ASN A 184 18.06 14.81 11.92
C ASN A 184 17.58 13.48 12.51
N SER A 185 16.59 12.83 11.91
CA SER A 185 16.10 11.53 12.38
C SER A 185 17.15 10.46 12.13
N ASP A 186 17.33 9.56 13.10
CA ASP A 186 18.15 8.37 12.92
C ASP A 186 17.61 7.41 11.84
N GLU A 187 16.30 7.49 11.56
CA GLU A 187 15.63 6.70 10.53
C GLU A 187 15.71 7.31 9.12
N PHE A 188 16.27 8.54 8.98
CA PHE A 188 16.40 9.19 7.69
C PHE A 188 17.40 8.45 6.80
N LEU A 189 17.01 8.17 5.56
CA LEU A 189 17.90 7.67 4.51
C LEU A 189 18.31 8.86 3.63
N PRO A 190 19.57 9.31 3.68
CA PRO A 190 20.06 10.37 2.80
C PRO A 190 19.97 9.94 1.34
N TYR A 191 19.49 10.84 0.50
CA TYR A 191 19.22 10.56 -0.92
C TYR A 191 20.17 11.31 -1.88
N GLU A 192 20.95 12.24 -1.37
CA GLU A 192 21.76 13.14 -2.17
C GLU A 192 22.84 12.42 -2.99
N ASP A 193 23.36 11.31 -2.45
CA ASP A 193 24.42 10.52 -3.10
C ASP A 193 23.90 9.44 -4.07
N LEU A 194 22.58 9.24 -4.17
CA LEU A 194 22.00 8.16 -4.97
C LEU A 194 22.34 8.24 -6.46
N ILE A 195 22.43 9.47 -7.02
CA ILE A 195 22.86 9.68 -8.41
C ILE A 195 24.29 9.22 -8.61
N THR A 196 25.21 9.60 -7.70
CA THR A 196 26.61 9.19 -7.76
C THR A 196 26.75 7.67 -7.68
N ILE A 197 25.95 7.02 -6.85
CA ILE A 197 25.91 5.55 -6.75
C ILE A 197 25.42 4.93 -8.06
N ALA A 198 24.37 5.51 -8.67
CA ALA A 198 23.81 5.04 -9.93
C ALA A 198 24.81 5.20 -11.11
N ASP A 199 25.51 6.34 -11.20
CA ASP A 199 26.56 6.55 -12.19
C ASP A 199 27.65 5.51 -12.10
N ARG A 200 28.17 5.26 -10.90
CA ARG A 200 29.21 4.23 -10.67
C ARG A 200 28.73 2.82 -11.00
N ALA A 201 27.47 2.49 -10.70
CA ALA A 201 26.89 1.19 -11.01
C ALA A 201 26.75 1.00 -12.54
N SER A 202 26.29 2.02 -13.27
CA SER A 202 26.20 1.97 -14.73
C SER A 202 27.56 1.85 -15.41
N GLU A 203 28.58 2.55 -14.92
CA GLU A 203 29.97 2.44 -15.40
C GLU A 203 30.51 1.01 -15.20
N GLU A 204 30.27 0.38 -14.03
CA GLU A 204 30.72 -0.98 -13.75
C GLU A 204 30.10 -1.99 -14.71
N VAL A 205 28.81 -1.84 -15.04
CA VAL A 205 28.11 -2.72 -15.98
C VAL A 205 28.45 -2.40 -17.43
N GLY A 206 28.95 -1.20 -17.70
CA GLY A 206 29.26 -0.70 -19.03
C GLY A 206 28.00 -0.27 -19.79
N ASN A 207 27.07 0.38 -19.10
CA ASN A 207 25.94 1.11 -19.68
C ASN A 207 26.37 2.56 -19.97
N ASP A 208 25.83 3.20 -21.01
CA ASP A 208 26.21 4.59 -21.40
C ASP A 208 25.77 5.61 -20.35
N THR A 209 24.65 5.37 -19.69
CA THR A 209 24.08 6.22 -18.62
C THR A 209 23.37 5.32 -17.61
N HIS A 210 23.18 5.81 -16.38
CA HIS A 210 22.40 5.07 -15.39
C HIS A 210 20.90 5.07 -15.74
N SER A 211 20.20 4.02 -15.30
CA SER A 211 18.77 3.84 -15.48
C SER A 211 17.97 4.04 -14.17
N PHE A 212 18.59 4.67 -13.19
CA PHE A 212 17.94 5.12 -11.96
C PHE A 212 17.11 6.38 -12.26
N THR A 213 15.77 6.22 -12.30
CA THR A 213 14.86 7.26 -12.79
C THR A 213 13.77 7.66 -11.83
N THR A 214 13.55 6.89 -10.75
CA THR A 214 12.30 6.99 -10.00
C THR A 214 12.53 6.97 -8.49
N ILE A 215 11.93 7.95 -7.81
CA ILE A 215 11.77 7.98 -6.35
C ILE A 215 10.30 7.83 -6.01
N GLN A 216 9.99 6.91 -5.08
CA GLN A 216 8.65 6.77 -4.51
C GLN A 216 8.69 6.99 -3.00
N LEU A 217 7.80 7.85 -2.48
CA LEU A 217 7.79 8.19 -1.06
C LEU A 217 6.40 8.63 -0.60
N PRO A 218 6.10 8.56 0.72
CA PRO A 218 4.85 9.09 1.25
C PRO A 218 4.89 10.62 1.32
N ILE A 219 3.88 11.23 0.73
CA ILE A 219 3.56 12.66 0.91
C ILE A 219 2.05 12.79 0.99
N ASN A 220 1.56 13.56 1.94
CA ASN A 220 0.16 13.95 2.04
C ASN A 220 0.02 15.29 2.76
N ILE A 221 -1.21 15.73 2.99
CA ILE A 221 -1.48 17.04 3.59
C ILE A 221 -0.88 17.19 5.01
N LEU A 222 -0.63 16.09 5.72
CA LEU A 222 -0.02 16.06 7.07
C LEU A 222 1.48 15.78 7.00
N GLU A 223 1.91 14.81 6.20
CA GLU A 223 3.31 14.39 6.04
C GLU A 223 3.95 15.16 4.88
N ARG A 224 4.60 16.29 5.16
CA ARG A 224 5.13 17.22 4.15
C ARG A 224 6.66 17.18 4.00
N GLU A 225 7.38 16.51 4.92
CA GLU A 225 8.85 16.44 4.86
C GLU A 225 9.36 15.83 3.56
N GLY A 226 8.63 14.86 2.99
CA GLY A 226 8.95 14.26 1.70
C GLY A 226 8.98 15.24 0.51
N LEU A 227 8.41 16.45 0.64
CA LEU A 227 8.50 17.49 -0.41
C LEU A 227 9.95 17.94 -0.66
N LYS A 228 10.85 17.87 0.33
CA LYS A 228 12.27 18.18 0.17
C LYS A 228 12.93 17.18 -0.77
N CYS A 229 12.72 15.89 -0.53
CA CYS A 229 13.21 14.82 -1.41
C CYS A 229 12.58 14.91 -2.81
N ALA A 230 11.28 15.20 -2.91
CA ALA A 230 10.60 15.35 -4.18
C ALA A 230 11.17 16.52 -5.00
N SER A 231 11.53 17.64 -4.37
CA SER A 231 12.18 18.77 -5.04
C SER A 231 13.56 18.39 -5.53
N TRP A 232 14.39 17.78 -4.69
CA TRP A 232 15.70 17.26 -5.05
C TRP A 232 15.62 16.27 -6.22
N ALA A 233 14.69 15.33 -6.16
CA ALA A 233 14.50 14.32 -7.21
C ALA A 233 14.18 14.99 -8.56
N LYS A 234 13.25 15.95 -8.58
CA LYS A 234 12.91 16.72 -9.78
C LYS A 234 14.09 17.50 -10.34
N GLU A 235 14.87 18.17 -9.48
CA GLU A 235 16.08 18.93 -9.86
C GLU A 235 17.15 18.03 -10.52
N ASN A 236 17.17 16.74 -10.14
CA ASN A 236 18.06 15.73 -10.70
C ASN A 236 17.43 14.89 -11.83
N GLY A 237 16.28 15.32 -12.37
CA GLY A 237 15.64 14.65 -13.51
C GLY A 237 14.95 13.32 -13.17
N LEU A 238 14.73 13.04 -11.88
CA LEU A 238 14.04 11.84 -11.42
C LEU A 238 12.52 12.08 -11.36
N ARG A 239 11.75 11.03 -11.65
CA ARG A 239 10.31 11.00 -11.48
C ARG A 239 9.96 10.79 -10.01
N VAL A 240 8.90 11.45 -9.56
CA VAL A 240 8.41 11.34 -8.19
C VAL A 240 7.02 10.71 -8.18
N LEU A 241 6.92 9.54 -7.54
CA LEU A 241 5.68 8.83 -7.28
C LEU A 241 5.30 9.01 -5.81
N VAL A 242 4.10 9.51 -5.54
CA VAL A 242 3.64 9.72 -4.16
C VAL A 242 2.70 8.60 -3.75
N ASN A 243 3.11 7.83 -2.74
CA ASN A 243 2.26 6.84 -2.10
C ASN A 243 1.56 7.39 -0.85
N ARG A 244 0.62 6.65 -0.26
CA ARG A 244 -0.17 7.01 0.92
C ARG A 244 -0.85 8.40 0.86
N PRO A 245 -1.40 8.87 -0.29
CA PRO A 245 -1.99 10.20 -0.39
C PRO A 245 -3.16 10.43 0.56
N LEU A 246 -3.85 9.36 0.96
CA LEU A 246 -5.04 9.37 1.82
C LEU A 246 -4.87 8.60 3.13
N ASN A 247 -3.66 8.11 3.44
CA ASN A 247 -3.33 7.50 4.72
C ASN A 247 -2.11 8.23 5.29
N ALA A 248 -2.30 8.92 6.40
CA ALA A 248 -1.27 9.74 7.00
C ALA A 248 -0.89 9.24 8.39
N GLU A 249 0.38 9.34 8.72
CA GLU A 249 0.86 9.26 10.09
C GLU A 249 1.07 10.69 10.63
N TYR A 250 0.43 11.01 11.74
CA TYR A 250 0.60 12.30 12.41
C TYR A 250 0.58 12.10 13.93
N GLU A 251 1.58 12.65 14.64
CA GLU A 251 1.75 12.47 16.10
C GLU A 251 1.70 11.00 16.54
N LYS A 252 2.28 10.10 15.77
CA LYS A 252 2.29 8.64 15.98
C LYS A 252 0.92 7.95 15.85
N LEU A 253 -0.08 8.63 15.33
CA LEU A 253 -1.39 8.07 15.05
C LEU A 253 -1.61 7.96 13.53
N MET A 254 -2.35 6.94 13.12
CA MET A 254 -2.74 6.75 11.73
C MET A 254 -4.11 7.40 11.45
N TYR A 255 -4.19 8.14 10.37
CA TYR A 255 -5.41 8.81 9.91
C TYR A 255 -5.76 8.38 8.50
N ARG A 256 -7.07 8.14 8.27
CA ARG A 256 -7.62 8.01 6.92
C ARG A 256 -8.21 9.36 6.51
N LEU A 257 -7.60 10.01 5.54
CA LEU A 257 -8.02 11.33 5.02
C LEU A 257 -9.16 11.17 4.00
N ALA A 258 -10.28 10.66 4.47
CA ALA A 258 -11.47 10.46 3.64
C ALA A 258 -12.73 10.54 4.49
N ASP A 259 -13.75 11.19 3.98
CA ASP A 259 -15.09 11.19 4.55
C ASP A 259 -15.87 9.96 4.09
N TYR A 260 -16.74 9.47 4.94
CA TYR A 260 -17.63 8.34 4.66
C TYR A 260 -19.05 8.70 5.12
N ASP A 261 -20.03 8.43 4.29
CA ASP A 261 -21.43 8.61 4.62
C ASP A 261 -21.88 7.65 5.72
N GLU A 262 -22.87 8.08 6.50
CA GLU A 262 -23.54 7.20 7.46
C GLU A 262 -24.28 6.09 6.70
N PRO A 263 -24.06 4.80 7.02
CA PRO A 263 -24.70 3.70 6.33
C PRO A 263 -26.20 3.64 6.67
N ARG A 264 -27.06 3.67 5.63
CA ARG A 264 -28.52 3.75 5.77
C ARG A 264 -29.13 2.47 6.37
N GLU A 265 -28.56 1.31 6.04
CA GLU A 265 -29.09 0.00 6.43
C GLU A 265 -28.56 -0.47 7.80
N TYR A 266 -27.64 0.26 8.42
CA TYR A 266 -27.01 -0.16 9.68
C TYR A 266 -28.00 -0.47 10.79
N TYR A 267 -28.90 0.46 11.12
CA TYR A 267 -29.86 0.28 12.20
C TYR A 267 -30.94 -0.74 11.85
N HIS A 268 -31.25 -0.92 10.56
CA HIS A 268 -32.16 -1.97 10.12
C HIS A 268 -31.58 -3.35 10.44
N HIS A 269 -30.37 -3.65 9.97
CA HIS A 269 -29.72 -4.94 10.21
C HIS A 269 -29.37 -5.17 11.69
N LEU A 270 -29.01 -4.13 12.43
CA LEU A 270 -28.79 -4.24 13.87
C LEU A 270 -30.08 -4.66 14.59
N ASN A 271 -31.20 -4.00 14.32
CA ASN A 271 -32.46 -4.28 14.99
C ASN A 271 -32.99 -5.68 14.63
N GLU A 272 -32.94 -6.07 13.35
CA GLU A 272 -33.32 -7.42 12.92
C GLU A 272 -32.50 -8.49 13.66
N LEU A 273 -31.18 -8.30 13.74
CA LEU A 273 -30.31 -9.28 14.39
C LEU A 273 -30.51 -9.31 15.93
N LEU A 274 -30.73 -8.14 16.56
CA LEU A 274 -31.06 -8.07 17.99
C LEU A 274 -32.40 -8.79 18.29
N GLU A 275 -33.42 -8.62 17.45
CA GLU A 275 -34.72 -9.29 17.61
C GLU A 275 -34.58 -10.79 17.50
N VAL A 276 -33.81 -11.30 16.54
CA VAL A 276 -33.52 -12.74 16.38
C VAL A 276 -32.72 -13.29 17.57
N CYS A 277 -31.83 -12.49 18.16
CA CYS A 277 -30.97 -12.88 19.28
C CYS A 277 -31.61 -12.68 20.66
N ASP A 278 -32.83 -12.12 20.74
CA ASP A 278 -33.50 -11.87 22.04
C ASP A 278 -34.11 -13.17 22.66
N ASN A 279 -33.21 -14.07 23.02
CA ASN A 279 -33.55 -15.31 23.71
C ASN A 279 -32.35 -15.77 24.57
N GLU A 280 -32.61 -16.72 25.52
CA GLU A 280 -31.58 -17.16 26.47
C GLU A 280 -30.38 -17.83 25.75
N MET A 281 -30.63 -18.57 24.67
CA MET A 281 -29.60 -19.32 23.94
C MET A 281 -28.61 -18.39 23.22
N LEU A 282 -29.09 -17.29 22.67
CA LEU A 282 -28.28 -16.30 21.90
C LEU A 282 -27.95 -15.04 22.69
N ARG A 283 -28.24 -15.02 24.00
CA ARG A 283 -27.93 -13.87 24.86
C ARG A 283 -26.47 -13.40 24.78
N PRO A 284 -25.46 -14.26 24.68
CA PRO A 284 -24.07 -13.81 24.49
C PRO A 284 -23.86 -12.99 23.20
N LEU A 285 -24.51 -13.41 22.10
CA LEU A 285 -24.44 -12.68 20.82
C LEU A 285 -25.21 -11.35 20.90
N TYR A 286 -26.40 -11.35 21.52
CA TYR A 286 -27.18 -10.12 21.77
C TYR A 286 -26.34 -9.09 22.53
N ASN A 287 -25.70 -9.47 23.62
CA ASN A 287 -24.87 -8.58 24.43
C ASN A 287 -23.66 -8.05 23.64
N LEU A 288 -23.03 -8.88 22.80
CA LEU A 288 -21.95 -8.45 21.90
C LEU A 288 -22.42 -7.37 20.93
N LEU A 289 -23.61 -7.52 20.33
CA LEU A 289 -24.15 -6.54 19.38
C LEU A 289 -24.43 -5.20 20.06
N GLU A 290 -25.01 -5.18 21.26
CA GLU A 290 -25.22 -3.97 22.05
C GLU A 290 -23.89 -3.29 22.43
N GLU A 291 -22.89 -4.06 22.84
CA GLU A 291 -21.56 -3.53 23.17
C GLU A 291 -20.87 -2.94 21.94
N LEU A 292 -20.97 -3.61 20.80
CA LEU A 292 -20.44 -3.10 19.53
C LEU A 292 -21.12 -1.78 19.13
N ASP A 293 -22.47 -1.72 19.18
CA ASP A 293 -23.18 -0.48 18.87
C ASP A 293 -22.77 0.66 19.81
N ALA A 294 -22.68 0.40 21.11
CA ALA A 294 -22.26 1.38 22.10
C ALA A 294 -20.80 1.85 21.91
N SER A 295 -19.95 1.05 21.29
CA SER A 295 -18.50 1.31 21.14
C SER A 295 -18.05 1.71 19.75
N LYS A 296 -18.93 1.78 18.74
CA LYS A 296 -18.57 2.08 17.32
C LYS A 296 -17.76 3.36 17.10
N HIS A 297 -17.93 4.35 17.99
CA HIS A 297 -17.22 5.63 17.94
C HIS A 297 -15.83 5.63 18.61
N LYS A 298 -15.42 4.54 19.25
CA LYS A 298 -14.17 4.46 20.02
C LYS A 298 -12.95 4.16 19.18
N PHE A 299 -13.13 3.65 17.96
CA PHE A 299 -12.01 3.38 17.07
C PHE A 299 -11.49 4.68 16.48
N GLY A 300 -10.17 4.91 16.60
CA GLY A 300 -9.48 6.05 15.98
C GLY A 300 -9.14 5.78 14.51
N TRP A 301 -8.85 4.53 14.19
CA TRP A 301 -8.40 4.07 12.88
C TRP A 301 -9.11 2.76 12.48
N ILE A 302 -9.54 2.67 11.22
CA ILE A 302 -10.26 1.47 10.74
C ILE A 302 -9.43 0.19 10.84
N GLY A 303 -8.10 0.28 10.76
CA GLY A 303 -7.21 -0.86 10.94
C GLY A 303 -7.26 -1.45 12.35
N ASP A 304 -7.47 -0.62 13.38
CA ASP A 304 -7.64 -1.10 14.76
C ASP A 304 -8.93 -1.90 14.90
N TYR A 305 -10.01 -1.42 14.24
CA TYR A 305 -11.24 -2.21 14.16
C TYR A 305 -11.03 -3.52 13.39
N ASP A 306 -10.40 -3.51 12.23
CA ASP A 306 -10.15 -4.72 11.45
C ASP A 306 -9.33 -5.74 12.27
N ALA A 307 -8.29 -5.30 12.98
CA ALA A 307 -7.51 -6.16 13.89
C ALA A 307 -8.35 -6.72 15.05
N PHE A 308 -9.15 -5.87 15.69
CA PHE A 308 -10.06 -6.27 16.76
C PHE A 308 -11.11 -7.27 16.28
N PHE A 309 -11.67 -7.04 15.09
CA PHE A 309 -12.65 -7.93 14.48
C PHE A 309 -12.13 -9.37 14.32
N TYR A 310 -10.94 -9.52 13.73
CA TYR A 310 -10.35 -10.85 13.55
C TYR A 310 -9.85 -11.49 14.84
N ALA A 311 -9.30 -10.70 15.77
CA ALA A 311 -8.70 -11.23 16.98
C ALA A 311 -9.74 -11.53 18.09
N GLN A 312 -10.84 -10.79 18.16
CA GLN A 312 -11.80 -10.86 19.27
C GLN A 312 -13.21 -11.21 18.81
N ILE A 313 -13.74 -10.50 17.79
CA ILE A 313 -15.15 -10.65 17.41
C ILE A 313 -15.40 -12.01 16.76
N ILE A 314 -14.60 -12.40 15.75
CA ILE A 314 -14.78 -13.69 15.06
C ILE A 314 -14.72 -14.89 16.02
N PRO A 315 -13.73 -15.02 16.92
CA PRO A 315 -13.70 -16.11 17.90
C PRO A 315 -14.92 -16.11 18.82
N HIS A 316 -15.35 -14.94 19.31
CA HIS A 316 -16.52 -14.84 20.16
C HIS A 316 -17.81 -15.24 19.43
N MET A 317 -18.01 -14.78 18.21
CA MET A 317 -19.16 -15.19 17.38
C MET A 317 -19.16 -16.69 17.12
N ARG A 318 -18.01 -17.28 16.76
CA ARG A 318 -17.90 -18.73 16.51
C ARG A 318 -18.37 -19.53 17.71
N ASN A 319 -17.92 -19.17 18.91
CA ASN A 319 -18.34 -19.83 20.15
C ASN A 319 -19.84 -19.65 20.40
N SER A 320 -20.40 -18.45 20.17
CA SER A 320 -21.84 -18.18 20.36
C SER A 320 -22.73 -18.91 19.37
N LEU A 321 -22.22 -19.29 18.19
CA LEU A 321 -22.95 -19.98 17.14
C LEU A 321 -22.88 -21.53 17.28
N GLU A 322 -22.05 -22.07 18.18
CA GLU A 322 -21.97 -23.52 18.41
C GLU A 322 -23.28 -24.13 18.93
N VAL A 323 -24.13 -23.34 19.56
CA VAL A 323 -25.41 -23.75 20.11
C VAL A 323 -26.55 -23.82 19.07
N ILE A 324 -26.35 -23.34 17.87
CA ILE A 324 -27.34 -23.29 16.79
C ILE A 324 -27.22 -24.57 15.95
N ASP A 325 -28.38 -25.17 15.66
CA ASP A 325 -28.44 -26.34 14.76
C ASP A 325 -28.06 -25.96 13.31
N ASP A 326 -27.51 -26.91 12.55
CA ASP A 326 -26.97 -26.66 11.21
C ASP A 326 -28.00 -26.06 10.22
N LYS A 327 -29.29 -26.36 10.41
CA LYS A 327 -30.33 -25.85 9.51
C LYS A 327 -30.57 -24.34 9.64
N ASN A 328 -30.45 -23.82 10.87
CA ASN A 328 -30.67 -22.39 11.15
C ASN A 328 -29.36 -21.59 11.09
N LYS A 329 -28.22 -22.28 11.14
CA LYS A 329 -26.90 -21.66 11.18
C LYS A 329 -26.57 -20.84 9.93
N GLU A 330 -26.89 -21.36 8.74
CA GLU A 330 -26.66 -20.63 7.47
C GLU A 330 -27.46 -19.34 7.41
N THR A 331 -28.72 -19.35 7.80
CA THR A 331 -29.58 -18.17 7.86
C THR A 331 -29.04 -17.15 8.86
N MET A 332 -28.61 -17.60 10.04
CA MET A 332 -28.02 -16.73 11.06
C MET A 332 -26.72 -16.08 10.57
N LEU A 333 -25.84 -16.84 9.91
CA LEU A 333 -24.61 -16.31 9.34
C LEU A 333 -24.88 -15.21 8.31
N ASN A 334 -25.91 -15.36 7.47
CA ASN A 334 -26.29 -14.33 6.51
C ASN A 334 -26.71 -13.01 7.21
N PHE A 335 -27.50 -13.06 8.28
CA PHE A 335 -27.86 -11.86 9.06
C PHE A 335 -26.62 -11.22 9.70
N ILE A 336 -25.72 -12.03 10.26
CA ILE A 336 -24.49 -11.58 10.87
C ILE A 336 -23.58 -10.90 9.83
N ASP A 337 -23.41 -11.49 8.65
CA ASP A 337 -22.59 -10.94 7.58
C ASP A 337 -23.14 -9.60 7.10
N LEU A 338 -24.46 -9.49 6.88
CA LEU A 338 -25.11 -8.22 6.51
C LEU A 338 -24.87 -7.14 7.58
N PHE A 339 -25.06 -7.48 8.85
CA PHE A 339 -24.78 -6.56 9.95
C PHE A 339 -23.33 -6.10 9.97
N PHE A 340 -22.34 -7.01 9.87
CA PHE A 340 -20.93 -6.62 9.95
C PHE A 340 -20.43 -5.84 8.73
N ILE A 341 -21.02 -6.05 7.55
CA ILE A 341 -20.80 -5.20 6.39
C ILE A 341 -21.18 -3.75 6.71
N GLU A 342 -22.37 -3.53 7.27
CA GLU A 342 -22.86 -2.20 7.61
C GLU A 342 -22.18 -1.64 8.87
N TYR A 343 -21.87 -2.46 9.87
CA TYR A 343 -21.12 -2.05 11.06
C TYR A 343 -19.74 -1.50 10.70
N ARG A 344 -19.02 -2.17 9.79
CA ARG A 344 -17.72 -1.68 9.32
C ARG A 344 -17.84 -0.33 8.60
N LYS A 345 -18.91 -0.11 7.84
CA LYS A 345 -19.19 1.20 7.22
C LYS A 345 -19.50 2.27 8.28
N MET A 346 -20.26 1.92 9.33
CA MET A 346 -20.54 2.79 10.46
C MET A 346 -19.27 3.19 11.22
N VAL A 347 -18.38 2.22 11.49
CA VAL A 347 -17.07 2.53 12.10
C VAL A 347 -16.24 3.45 11.21
N LEU A 348 -16.23 3.25 9.88
CA LEU A 348 -15.56 4.17 8.94
C LEU A 348 -16.14 5.58 9.00
N HIS A 349 -17.46 5.71 9.06
CA HIS A 349 -18.15 6.99 9.22
C HIS A 349 -17.73 7.70 10.52
N GLU A 350 -17.79 7.00 11.66
CA GLU A 350 -17.38 7.56 12.95
C GLU A 350 -15.88 7.93 13.00
N CYS A 351 -15.00 7.07 12.46
CA CYS A 351 -13.57 7.39 12.31
C CYS A 351 -13.36 8.66 11.47
N SER A 352 -14.12 8.83 10.38
CA SER A 352 -13.98 10.03 9.52
C SER A 352 -14.41 11.32 10.20
N LYS A 353 -15.49 11.28 10.98
CA LYS A 353 -15.94 12.42 11.81
C LYS A 353 -14.88 12.82 12.84
N ASN A 354 -14.30 11.82 13.53
CA ASN A 354 -13.23 12.03 14.49
C ASN A 354 -12.00 12.63 13.82
N THR A 355 -11.58 12.07 12.68
CA THR A 355 -10.45 12.57 11.87
C THR A 355 -10.67 14.03 11.47
N ARG A 356 -11.82 14.37 10.89
CA ARG A 356 -12.15 15.75 10.49
C ARG A 356 -12.14 16.72 11.68
N THR A 357 -12.61 16.27 12.84
CA THR A 357 -12.62 17.08 14.07
C THR A 357 -11.20 17.34 14.58
N GLN A 358 -10.36 16.30 14.63
CA GLN A 358 -8.98 16.41 15.14
C GLN A 358 -8.08 17.20 14.19
N LEU A 359 -8.28 17.03 12.87
CA LEU A 359 -7.48 17.66 11.83
C LEU A 359 -8.12 18.94 11.23
N LYS A 360 -9.08 19.55 11.93
CA LYS A 360 -9.85 20.71 11.43
C LYS A 360 -8.98 21.85 10.89
N ASP A 361 -7.80 22.08 11.48
CA ASP A 361 -6.91 23.16 11.07
C ASP A 361 -6.22 22.90 9.73
N PHE A 362 -6.02 21.62 9.36
CA PHE A 362 -5.51 21.24 8.04
C PHE A 362 -6.56 21.32 6.94
N PHE A 363 -7.83 21.24 7.31
CA PHE A 363 -8.99 21.24 6.39
C PHE A 363 -9.85 22.49 6.49
N LYS A 364 -9.45 23.54 7.20
CA LYS A 364 -10.24 24.75 7.40
C LYS A 364 -10.58 25.52 6.11
N GLU A 365 -9.74 25.38 5.07
CA GLU A 365 -9.93 25.99 3.75
C GLU A 365 -10.49 24.99 2.73
N CYS A 366 -10.96 23.83 3.21
CA CYS A 366 -11.48 22.75 2.39
C CYS A 366 -13.00 22.78 2.36
N ASP A 367 -13.55 23.19 1.25
CA ASP A 367 -15.01 23.25 1.01
C ASP A 367 -15.57 21.94 0.43
N SER A 368 -14.76 20.87 0.42
CA SER A 368 -15.11 19.57 -0.15
C SER A 368 -14.80 18.42 0.81
N THR A 369 -14.74 17.19 0.30
CA THR A 369 -14.34 16.02 1.09
C THR A 369 -12.85 16.03 1.43
N MET A 370 -12.47 15.37 2.55
CA MET A 370 -11.07 15.27 2.96
C MET A 370 -10.20 14.61 1.88
N GLN A 371 -10.72 13.58 1.19
CA GLN A 371 -9.99 12.91 0.10
C GLN A 371 -9.76 13.84 -1.08
N GLU A 372 -10.75 14.63 -1.46
CA GLU A 372 -10.61 15.59 -2.55
C GLU A 372 -9.56 16.66 -2.20
N CYS A 373 -9.66 17.28 -1.03
CA CYS A 373 -8.72 18.31 -0.60
C CYS A 373 -7.28 17.76 -0.47
N SER A 374 -7.13 16.53 0.02
CA SER A 374 -5.83 15.86 0.13
C SER A 374 -5.21 15.58 -1.25
N LEU A 375 -6.00 15.14 -2.21
CA LEU A 375 -5.53 14.90 -3.58
C LEU A 375 -5.23 16.20 -4.30
N ARG A 376 -6.08 17.23 -4.19
CA ARG A 376 -5.84 18.58 -4.76
C ARG A 376 -4.56 19.21 -4.18
N PHE A 377 -4.28 19.02 -2.89
CA PHE A 377 -3.02 19.45 -2.28
C PHE A 377 -1.81 18.88 -3.03
N LEU A 378 -1.83 17.60 -3.37
CA LEU A 378 -0.73 16.94 -4.10
C LEU A 378 -0.68 17.37 -5.58
N MET A 379 -1.83 17.47 -6.25
CA MET A 379 -1.92 17.88 -7.66
C MET A 379 -1.30 19.26 -7.94
N GLN A 380 -1.26 20.14 -6.96
CA GLN A 380 -0.66 21.48 -7.04
C GLN A 380 0.87 21.48 -6.90
N ARG A 381 1.52 20.32 -6.65
CA ARG A 381 2.96 20.22 -6.43
C ARG A 381 3.67 19.85 -7.73
N GLU A 382 4.44 20.77 -8.26
CA GLU A 382 5.17 20.58 -9.53
C GLU A 382 6.25 19.50 -9.46
N SER A 383 6.76 19.18 -8.25
CA SER A 383 7.75 18.12 -8.03
C SER A 383 7.15 16.71 -8.02
N ILE A 384 5.81 16.57 -8.02
CA ILE A 384 5.12 15.29 -8.02
C ILE A 384 4.65 14.98 -9.44
N GLU A 385 5.05 13.83 -9.98
CA GLU A 385 4.61 13.38 -11.30
C GLU A 385 3.37 12.50 -11.23
N TYR A 386 3.36 11.52 -10.33
CA TYR A 386 2.22 10.65 -10.13
C TYR A 386 1.79 10.53 -8.67
N ILE A 387 0.48 10.51 -8.47
CA ILE A 387 -0.17 10.27 -7.18
C ILE A 387 -0.79 8.87 -7.23
N LEU A 388 -0.27 7.95 -6.41
CA LEU A 388 -0.72 6.55 -6.37
C LEU A 388 -1.98 6.42 -5.52
N VAL A 389 -3.11 6.21 -6.15
CA VAL A 389 -4.40 6.08 -5.47
C VAL A 389 -4.92 4.64 -5.53
N GLY A 390 -5.32 4.12 -4.38
CA GLY A 390 -5.95 2.79 -4.28
C GLY A 390 -7.42 2.84 -4.71
N MET A 391 -7.73 2.45 -5.93
CA MET A 391 -9.06 2.51 -6.53
C MET A 391 -9.66 1.10 -6.63
N ARG A 392 -10.02 0.46 -5.50
CA ARG A 392 -10.50 -0.94 -5.43
C ARG A 392 -11.91 -1.18 -5.98
N LYS A 393 -12.61 -0.14 -6.40
CA LYS A 393 -13.97 -0.19 -6.96
C LYS A 393 -14.04 0.73 -8.16
N PRO A 394 -14.82 0.39 -9.21
CA PRO A 394 -15.04 1.27 -10.35
C PRO A 394 -15.47 2.69 -9.96
N SER A 395 -16.37 2.83 -8.97
CA SER A 395 -16.78 4.15 -8.48
C SER A 395 -15.62 5.03 -7.99
N TYR A 396 -14.60 4.43 -7.37
CA TYR A 396 -13.42 5.19 -6.92
C TYR A 396 -12.56 5.66 -8.09
N VAL A 397 -12.54 4.93 -9.21
CA VAL A 397 -11.87 5.38 -10.44
C VAL A 397 -12.52 6.65 -10.94
N HIS A 398 -13.86 6.66 -11.05
CA HIS A 398 -14.62 7.84 -11.50
C HIS A 398 -14.45 9.02 -10.54
N GLU A 399 -14.54 8.81 -9.22
CA GLU A 399 -14.34 9.85 -8.21
C GLU A 399 -12.96 10.52 -8.33
N VAL A 400 -11.90 9.73 -8.52
CA VAL A 400 -10.53 10.23 -8.63
C VAL A 400 -10.32 10.98 -9.94
N LEU A 401 -10.81 10.44 -11.05
CA LEU A 401 -10.62 11.06 -12.37
C LEU A 401 -11.45 12.35 -12.53
N ALA A 402 -12.60 12.46 -11.89
CA ALA A 402 -13.40 13.70 -11.86
C ALA A 402 -12.65 14.89 -11.21
N LEU A 403 -11.55 14.66 -10.49
CA LEU A 403 -10.72 15.74 -9.94
C LEU A 403 -9.82 16.41 -10.99
N LYS A 404 -9.66 15.82 -12.18
CA LYS A 404 -8.88 16.40 -13.28
C LYS A 404 -9.64 17.44 -14.08
N ASP A 405 -10.98 17.38 -14.03
CA ASP A 405 -11.90 18.30 -14.68
C ASP A 405 -12.18 19.55 -13.80
#